data_508f0367af09d230ba581131f4163ec5
#
_entry.id   508f0367af09d230ba581131f4163ec5
#
_cell.length_a   1.000
_cell.length_b   1.000
_cell.length_c   1.000
_cell.angle_alpha   90.00
_cell.angle_beta   90.00
_cell.angle_gamma   90.00
#
_symmetry.space_group_name_H-M   'P 1'
#
loop_
_entity.id
_entity.type
_entity.pdbx_description
1 polymer ?
#
loop_
_entity_poly.entity_id
_entity_poly.type
_entity_poly.pdbx_seq_one_letter_code
_entity_poly.pdbx_strand_id
1 'polypeptide(L)'
;MTTEERIDKMKDYLKEYQNWLESPDFDEETKNELKSIKDDEKEIEDRFYKELEFGTAGLRGVIGAGTNRMNKYTVGKATQGLANYILEQGTQDKGVAISYDSRKMSKEFSTQTALILNANGIKTYLFESLRPVPELSFAVRELKCTAGIMITASHNPPKYNGYKVY
;
A
#
# COMPACT_ATOMS: atom_id res chain seq x y z
N MET A 1 -21.62 -6.62 -18.65
CA MET A 1 -21.57 -7.46 -17.42
C MET A 1 -22.95 -8.06 -17.23
N THR A 2 -23.07 -9.37 -17.40
CA THR A 2 -24.34 -10.12 -17.28
C THR A 2 -24.74 -10.25 -15.80
N THR A 3 -26.00 -10.66 -15.56
CA THR A 3 -26.50 -10.90 -14.19
C THR A 3 -25.73 -12.03 -13.51
N GLU A 4 -25.31 -13.05 -14.26
CA GLU A 4 -24.48 -14.16 -13.75
C GLU A 4 -23.05 -13.71 -13.38
N GLU A 5 -22.43 -12.86 -14.19
CA GLU A 5 -21.12 -12.26 -13.87
C GLU A 5 -21.19 -11.35 -12.63
N ARG A 6 -22.32 -10.69 -12.37
CA ARG A 6 -22.56 -9.93 -11.15
C ARG A 6 -22.71 -10.83 -9.93
N ILE A 7 -23.44 -11.94 -10.06
CA ILE A 7 -23.66 -12.91 -8.98
C ILE A 7 -22.35 -13.63 -8.62
N ASP A 8 -21.52 -13.94 -9.60
CA ASP A 8 -20.21 -14.57 -9.39
C ASP A 8 -19.21 -13.59 -8.72
N LYS A 9 -19.15 -12.34 -9.16
CA LYS A 9 -18.38 -11.28 -8.49
C LYS A 9 -18.89 -10.97 -7.07
N MET A 10 -20.19 -11.02 -6.84
CA MET A 10 -20.77 -10.88 -5.49
C MET A 10 -20.32 -11.99 -4.54
N LYS A 11 -20.06 -13.20 -5.06
CA LYS A 11 -19.52 -14.31 -4.25
C LYS A 11 -18.03 -14.15 -3.96
N ASP A 12 -17.26 -13.51 -4.84
CA ASP A 12 -15.80 -13.41 -4.71
C ASP A 12 -15.38 -12.43 -3.62
N TYR A 13 -16.03 -11.28 -3.45
CA TYR A 13 -15.67 -10.34 -2.38
C TYR A 13 -16.00 -10.88 -0.98
N LEU A 14 -17.07 -11.69 -0.85
CA LEU A 14 -17.41 -12.34 0.43
C LEU A 14 -16.39 -13.42 0.80
N LYS A 15 -15.91 -14.19 -0.19
CA LYS A 15 -14.84 -15.17 0.02
C LYS A 15 -13.56 -14.49 0.49
N GLU A 16 -13.20 -13.37 -0.14
CA GLU A 16 -12.00 -12.63 0.22
C GLU A 16 -12.11 -12.01 1.62
N TYR A 17 -13.27 -11.45 1.96
CA TYR A 17 -13.55 -10.98 3.32
C TYR A 17 -13.40 -12.11 4.35
N GLN A 18 -13.95 -13.29 4.07
CA GLN A 18 -13.85 -14.45 4.96
C GLN A 18 -12.39 -14.93 5.09
N ASN A 19 -11.66 -14.97 3.98
CA ASN A 19 -10.24 -15.30 3.95
C ASN A 19 -9.43 -14.37 4.87
N TRP A 20 -9.68 -13.07 4.84
CA TRP A 20 -9.00 -12.11 5.73
C TRP A 20 -9.34 -12.32 7.20
N LEU A 21 -10.54 -12.77 7.52
CA LEU A 21 -10.95 -13.08 8.91
C LEU A 21 -10.29 -14.36 9.44
N GLU A 22 -10.14 -15.39 8.61
CA GLU A 22 -9.70 -16.72 9.01
C GLU A 22 -8.19 -16.94 8.90
N SER A 23 -7.54 -16.34 7.90
CA SER A 23 -6.10 -16.53 7.66
C SER A 23 -5.26 -16.04 8.85
N PRO A 24 -4.25 -16.80 9.26
CA PRO A 24 -3.28 -16.39 10.28
C PRO A 24 -2.36 -15.24 9.79
N ASP A 25 -2.35 -14.92 8.50
CA ASP A 25 -1.49 -13.89 7.91
C ASP A 25 -1.94 -12.48 8.28
N PHE A 26 -3.18 -12.31 8.74
CA PHE A 26 -3.74 -11.03 9.16
C PHE A 26 -3.77 -10.91 10.68
N ASP A 27 -3.36 -9.74 11.19
CA ASP A 27 -3.35 -9.47 12.63
C ASP A 27 -4.75 -9.26 13.22
N GLU A 28 -4.83 -9.33 14.54
CA GLU A 28 -6.09 -9.20 15.28
C GLU A 28 -6.72 -7.80 15.15
N GLU A 29 -5.93 -6.74 14.99
CA GLU A 29 -6.47 -5.38 14.79
C GLU A 29 -7.25 -5.33 13.47
N THR A 30 -6.65 -5.83 12.39
CA THR A 30 -7.28 -5.95 11.07
C THR A 30 -8.55 -6.80 11.13
N LYS A 31 -8.50 -7.96 11.81
CA LYS A 31 -9.66 -8.85 11.97
C LYS A 31 -10.77 -8.20 12.79
N ASN A 32 -10.43 -7.45 13.83
CA ASN A 32 -11.42 -6.77 14.66
C ASN A 32 -12.09 -5.62 13.90
N GLU A 33 -11.35 -4.89 13.07
CA GLU A 33 -11.93 -3.90 12.16
C GLU A 33 -12.92 -4.56 11.21
N LEU A 34 -12.56 -5.69 10.59
CA LEU A 34 -13.46 -6.43 9.70
C LEU A 34 -14.69 -7.01 10.41
N LYS A 35 -14.53 -7.53 11.63
CA LYS A 35 -15.66 -7.99 12.45
C LYS A 35 -16.66 -6.87 12.76
N SER A 36 -16.19 -5.63 12.89
CA SER A 36 -17.06 -4.48 13.17
C SER A 36 -18.03 -4.12 12.03
N ILE A 37 -17.73 -4.55 10.81
CA ILE A 37 -18.55 -4.31 9.61
C ILE A 37 -19.31 -5.54 9.12
N LYS A 38 -19.35 -6.62 9.90
CA LYS A 38 -19.93 -7.93 9.50
C LYS A 38 -21.38 -7.86 9.00
N ASP A 39 -22.16 -6.89 9.49
CA ASP A 39 -23.56 -6.70 9.17
C ASP A 39 -23.78 -5.60 8.09
N ASP A 40 -22.69 -5.02 7.56
CA ASP A 40 -22.71 -3.99 6.50
C ASP A 40 -22.14 -4.57 5.20
N GLU A 41 -23.02 -5.24 4.44
CA GLU A 41 -22.63 -5.87 3.17
C GLU A 41 -22.08 -4.88 2.14
N LYS A 42 -22.56 -3.63 2.14
CA LYS A 42 -22.09 -2.60 1.22
C LYS A 42 -20.66 -2.17 1.53
N GLU A 43 -20.34 -2.04 2.81
CA GLU A 43 -18.98 -1.72 3.23
C GLU A 43 -18.03 -2.89 2.96
N ILE A 44 -18.47 -4.14 3.15
CA ILE A 44 -17.70 -5.34 2.81
C ILE A 44 -17.43 -5.37 1.30
N GLU A 45 -18.44 -5.17 0.46
CA GLU A 45 -18.29 -5.10 -0.99
C GLU A 45 -17.29 -4.01 -1.38
N ASP A 46 -17.44 -2.77 -0.89
CA ASP A 46 -16.56 -1.65 -1.21
C ASP A 46 -15.08 -1.92 -0.84
N ARG A 47 -14.84 -2.70 0.21
CA ARG A 47 -13.49 -3.08 0.65
C ARG A 47 -12.85 -4.21 -0.13
N PHE A 48 -13.65 -5.10 -0.75
CA PHE A 48 -13.16 -6.35 -1.32
C PHE A 48 -13.55 -6.61 -2.79
N TYR A 49 -14.36 -5.73 -3.44
CA TYR A 49 -14.80 -5.95 -4.81
C TYR A 49 -13.67 -5.91 -5.85
N LYS A 50 -12.51 -5.38 -5.47
CA LYS A 50 -11.29 -5.34 -6.28
C LYS A 50 -10.04 -5.18 -5.40
N GLU A 51 -8.89 -5.35 -6.02
CA GLU A 51 -7.62 -4.92 -5.44
C GLU A 51 -7.38 -3.42 -5.69
N LEU A 52 -6.62 -2.79 -4.79
CA LEU A 52 -6.17 -1.42 -4.99
C LEU A 52 -5.16 -1.39 -6.15
N GLU A 53 -5.48 -0.64 -7.20
CA GLU A 53 -4.70 -0.61 -8.42
C GLU A 53 -3.65 0.52 -8.43
N PHE A 54 -2.52 0.25 -9.06
CA PHE A 54 -1.49 1.23 -9.34
C PHE A 54 -1.96 2.10 -10.53
N GLY A 55 -2.43 3.30 -10.23
CA GLY A 55 -2.77 4.30 -11.27
C GLY A 55 -1.57 5.12 -11.69
N THR A 56 -1.78 6.11 -12.57
CA THR A 56 -0.74 7.04 -13.08
C THR A 56 0.04 7.74 -11.96
N ALA A 57 -0.59 7.97 -10.81
CA ALA A 57 0.01 8.65 -9.65
C ALA A 57 0.39 7.70 -8.50
N GLY A 58 0.49 6.40 -8.74
CA GLY A 58 0.71 5.38 -7.72
C GLY A 58 -0.57 4.80 -7.13
N LEU A 59 -0.46 4.11 -5.97
CA LEU A 59 -1.62 3.67 -5.20
C LEU A 59 -2.25 4.83 -4.46
N ARG A 60 -3.58 4.83 -4.36
CA ARG A 60 -4.32 5.78 -3.53
C ARG A 60 -5.65 5.18 -3.10
N GLY A 61 -5.95 5.22 -1.81
CA GLY A 61 -7.17 4.64 -1.27
C GLY A 61 -7.50 5.13 0.13
N VAL A 62 -8.69 4.78 0.59
CA VAL A 62 -9.10 4.97 1.98
C VAL A 62 -8.27 4.05 2.87
N ILE A 63 -7.84 4.55 4.02
CA ILE A 63 -7.11 3.74 5.02
C ILE A 63 -8.09 2.76 5.68
N GLY A 64 -7.74 1.49 5.80
CA GLY A 64 -8.53 0.46 6.46
C GLY A 64 -8.22 -0.95 5.99
N ALA A 65 -8.86 -1.94 6.61
CA ALA A 65 -8.76 -3.34 6.24
C ALA A 65 -9.51 -3.63 4.93
N GLY A 66 -8.93 -4.45 4.06
CA GLY A 66 -9.49 -4.86 2.77
C GLY A 66 -8.53 -4.69 1.60
N THR A 67 -8.80 -5.40 0.51
CA THR A 67 -7.97 -5.39 -0.70
C THR A 67 -8.04 -4.06 -1.45
N ASN A 68 -9.18 -3.35 -1.38
CA ASN A 68 -9.41 -2.03 -1.97
C ASN A 68 -9.18 -0.90 -0.94
N ARG A 69 -8.25 -1.08 -0.02
CA ARG A 69 -7.90 -0.13 1.03
C ARG A 69 -6.38 0.05 1.14
N MET A 70 -5.95 1.22 1.63
CA MET A 70 -4.58 1.47 2.04
C MET A 70 -4.36 0.88 3.44
N ASN A 71 -3.55 -0.15 3.53
CA ASN A 71 -3.12 -0.82 4.76
C ASN A 71 -1.73 -1.42 4.58
N LYS A 72 -1.17 -2.00 5.64
CA LYS A 72 0.18 -2.57 5.61
C LYS A 72 0.32 -3.73 4.61
N TYR A 73 -0.75 -4.46 4.32
CA TYR A 73 -0.73 -5.59 3.37
C TYR A 73 -0.72 -5.11 1.93
N THR A 74 -1.56 -4.14 1.57
CA THR A 74 -1.60 -3.55 0.22
C THR A 74 -0.34 -2.75 -0.09
N VAL A 75 0.18 -1.99 0.88
CA VAL A 75 1.49 -1.31 0.79
C VAL A 75 2.61 -2.34 0.67
N GLY A 76 2.55 -3.42 1.46
CA GLY A 76 3.51 -4.52 1.41
C GLY A 76 3.56 -5.20 0.05
N LYS A 77 2.41 -5.55 -0.51
CA LYS A 77 2.27 -6.14 -1.85
C LYS A 77 2.87 -5.23 -2.93
N ALA A 78 2.54 -3.94 -2.90
CA ALA A 78 3.09 -2.96 -3.84
C ALA A 78 4.61 -2.82 -3.71
N THR A 79 5.11 -2.80 -2.48
CA THR A 79 6.56 -2.70 -2.20
C THR A 79 7.30 -3.95 -2.66
N GLN A 80 6.73 -5.14 -2.47
CA GLN A 80 7.32 -6.36 -2.97
C GLN A 80 7.37 -6.39 -4.51
N GLY A 81 6.32 -5.91 -5.18
CA GLY A 81 6.32 -5.75 -6.63
C GLY A 81 7.43 -4.81 -7.12
N LEU A 82 7.64 -3.67 -6.44
CA LEU A 82 8.73 -2.76 -6.73
C LEU A 82 10.11 -3.42 -6.45
N ALA A 83 10.25 -4.17 -5.36
CA ALA A 83 11.48 -4.88 -5.03
C ALA A 83 11.84 -5.87 -6.14
N ASN A 84 10.88 -6.68 -6.59
CA ASN A 84 11.08 -7.63 -7.68
C ASN A 84 11.56 -6.93 -8.97
N TYR A 85 10.93 -5.80 -9.31
CA TYR A 85 11.34 -5.00 -10.47
C TYR A 85 12.77 -4.47 -10.34
N ILE A 86 13.15 -3.91 -9.18
CA ILE A 86 14.51 -3.40 -8.93
C ILE A 86 15.56 -4.52 -9.04
N LEU A 87 15.25 -5.71 -8.51
CA LEU A 87 16.12 -6.88 -8.60
C LEU A 87 16.28 -7.36 -10.05
N GLU A 88 15.19 -7.40 -10.80
CA GLU A 88 15.21 -7.75 -12.23
C GLU A 88 16.07 -6.77 -13.06
N GLN A 89 16.04 -5.47 -12.70
CA GLN A 89 16.88 -4.45 -13.33
C GLN A 89 18.35 -4.47 -12.85
N GLY A 90 18.69 -5.27 -11.83
CA GLY A 90 20.04 -5.32 -11.25
C GLY A 90 20.51 -4.01 -10.61
N THR A 91 19.58 -3.22 -10.05
CA THR A 91 19.89 -1.87 -9.52
C THR A 91 19.72 -1.75 -7.99
N GLN A 92 19.63 -2.88 -7.30
CA GLN A 92 19.42 -2.96 -5.84
C GLN A 92 20.49 -2.19 -5.02
N ASP A 93 21.73 -2.16 -5.50
CA ASP A 93 22.84 -1.51 -4.81
C ASP A 93 22.73 0.03 -4.79
N LYS A 94 21.95 0.61 -5.72
CA LYS A 94 21.69 2.06 -5.74
C LYS A 94 20.76 2.50 -4.61
N GLY A 95 19.92 1.59 -4.14
CA GLY A 95 18.99 1.85 -3.04
C GLY A 95 17.77 2.67 -3.45
N VAL A 96 16.88 2.90 -2.46
CA VAL A 96 15.61 3.62 -2.61
C VAL A 96 15.49 4.67 -1.51
N ALA A 97 15.18 5.91 -1.89
CA ALA A 97 14.87 6.98 -0.94
C ALA A 97 13.38 6.97 -0.61
N ILE A 98 13.03 7.13 0.68
CA ILE A 98 11.64 7.04 1.15
C ILE A 98 11.30 8.26 1.98
N SER A 99 10.25 8.97 1.61
CA SER A 99 9.70 10.11 2.33
C SER A 99 8.20 9.92 2.62
N TYR A 100 7.69 10.69 3.56
CA TYR A 100 6.29 10.64 3.96
C TYR A 100 5.80 12.00 4.44
N ASP A 101 4.48 12.19 4.40
CA ASP A 101 3.81 13.38 4.89
C ASP A 101 3.23 13.18 6.30
N SER A 102 2.45 14.16 6.80
CA SER A 102 1.84 14.15 8.12
C SER A 102 0.53 13.35 8.22
N ARG A 103 0.12 12.64 7.17
CA ARG A 103 -1.14 11.87 7.17
C ARG A 103 -1.07 10.70 8.14
N LYS A 104 -2.25 10.29 8.62
CA LYS A 104 -2.41 9.07 9.40
C LYS A 104 -1.76 7.89 8.65
N MET A 105 -1.02 7.05 9.36
CA MET A 105 -0.30 5.87 8.86
C MET A 105 0.86 6.15 7.89
N SER A 106 1.19 7.41 7.57
CA SER A 106 2.28 7.68 6.62
C SER A 106 3.64 7.22 7.14
N LYS A 107 3.93 7.40 8.43
CA LYS A 107 5.16 6.93 9.06
C LYS A 107 5.22 5.40 9.11
N GLU A 108 4.12 4.76 9.49
CA GLU A 108 3.99 3.29 9.57
C GLU A 108 4.18 2.65 8.19
N PHE A 109 3.51 3.18 7.16
CA PHE A 109 3.65 2.69 5.79
C PHE A 109 5.07 2.90 5.23
N SER A 110 5.71 4.04 5.53
CA SER A 110 7.09 4.28 5.10
C SER A 110 8.07 3.32 5.78
N THR A 111 7.88 3.03 7.07
CA THR A 111 8.68 2.05 7.80
C THR A 111 8.48 0.63 7.25
N GLN A 112 7.23 0.23 7.01
CA GLN A 112 6.90 -1.06 6.39
C GLN A 112 7.56 -1.21 5.01
N THR A 113 7.50 -0.16 4.20
CA THR A 113 8.17 -0.10 2.88
C THR A 113 9.68 -0.32 3.02
N ALA A 114 10.34 0.38 3.94
CA ALA A 114 11.78 0.22 4.17
C ALA A 114 12.14 -1.20 4.61
N LEU A 115 11.37 -1.79 5.52
CA LEU A 115 11.61 -3.16 6.01
C LEU A 115 11.51 -4.19 4.89
N ILE A 116 10.50 -4.10 4.01
CA ILE A 116 10.33 -5.02 2.90
C ILE A 116 11.46 -4.89 1.88
N LEU A 117 11.84 -3.67 1.50
CA LEU A 117 12.96 -3.44 0.59
C LEU A 117 14.26 -4.00 1.17
N ASN A 118 14.55 -3.73 2.45
CA ASN A 118 15.73 -4.24 3.13
C ASN A 118 15.73 -5.78 3.21
N ALA A 119 14.58 -6.40 3.45
CA ALA A 119 14.43 -7.86 3.45
C ALA A 119 14.73 -8.48 2.06
N ASN A 120 14.56 -7.73 0.98
CA ASN A 120 14.94 -8.10 -0.38
C ASN A 120 16.40 -7.70 -0.75
N GLY A 121 17.21 -7.26 0.22
CA GLY A 121 18.59 -6.85 -0.03
C GLY A 121 18.73 -5.49 -0.71
N ILE A 122 17.66 -4.69 -0.78
CA ILE A 122 17.67 -3.36 -1.38
C ILE A 122 17.91 -2.33 -0.28
N LYS A 123 18.97 -1.54 -0.41
CA LYS A 123 19.30 -0.47 0.53
C LYS A 123 18.22 0.61 0.56
N THR A 124 17.86 1.10 1.74
CA THR A 124 16.89 2.19 1.88
C THR A 124 17.47 3.40 2.58
N TYR A 125 16.99 4.58 2.17
CA TYR A 125 17.26 5.87 2.79
C TYR A 125 15.92 6.46 3.24
N LEU A 126 15.50 6.10 4.46
CA LEU A 126 14.27 6.59 5.05
C LEU A 126 14.52 7.93 5.74
N PHE A 127 13.77 8.97 5.36
CA PHE A 127 13.85 10.26 6.05
C PHE A 127 13.45 10.11 7.53
N GLU A 128 14.22 10.71 8.41
CA GLU A 128 14.01 10.68 9.86
C GLU A 128 12.69 11.33 10.28
N SER A 129 12.28 12.37 9.54
CA SER A 129 11.02 13.08 9.74
C SER A 129 10.33 13.34 8.41
N LEU A 130 9.07 13.77 8.47
CA LEU A 130 8.30 14.09 7.25
C LEU A 130 9.04 15.12 6.38
N ARG A 131 9.03 14.89 5.05
CA ARG A 131 9.64 15.78 4.06
C ARG A 131 8.77 15.84 2.80
N PRO A 132 8.73 17.01 2.13
CA PRO A 132 7.96 17.18 0.91
C PRO A 132 8.62 16.50 -0.30
N VAL A 133 7.83 16.27 -1.35
CA VAL A 133 8.28 15.65 -2.61
C VAL A 133 9.54 16.28 -3.22
N PRO A 134 9.73 17.62 -3.22
CA PRO A 134 10.96 18.22 -3.76
C PRO A 134 12.24 17.73 -3.06
N GLU A 135 12.21 17.54 -1.74
CA GLU A 135 13.36 17.00 -0.99
C GLU A 135 13.61 15.53 -1.33
N LEU A 136 12.54 14.72 -1.51
CA LEU A 136 12.68 13.36 -2.00
C LEU A 136 13.32 13.33 -3.38
N SER A 137 12.83 14.16 -4.31
CA SER A 137 13.37 14.25 -5.67
C SER A 137 14.85 14.65 -5.68
N PHE A 138 15.25 15.57 -4.79
CA PHE A 138 16.64 15.92 -4.59
C PHE A 138 17.45 14.75 -4.07
N ALA A 139 16.97 14.06 -3.01
CA ALA A 139 17.65 12.91 -2.40
C ALA A 139 17.87 11.77 -3.41
N VAL A 140 16.87 11.45 -4.23
CA VAL A 140 17.00 10.41 -5.27
C VAL A 140 18.17 10.70 -6.20
N ARG A 141 18.33 11.95 -6.63
CA ARG A 141 19.42 12.37 -7.53
C ARG A 141 20.78 12.44 -6.82
N GLU A 142 20.81 13.06 -5.65
CA GLU A 142 22.05 13.25 -4.87
C GLU A 142 22.64 11.92 -4.43
N LEU A 143 21.82 11.01 -3.93
CA LEU A 143 22.22 9.66 -3.49
C LEU A 143 22.29 8.66 -4.65
N LYS A 144 21.94 9.07 -5.87
CA LYS A 144 21.88 8.23 -7.08
C LYS A 144 21.01 6.98 -6.89
N CYS A 145 19.91 7.13 -6.15
CA CYS A 145 18.97 6.04 -5.91
C CYS A 145 18.31 5.56 -7.21
N THR A 146 17.94 4.28 -7.24
CA THR A 146 17.20 3.70 -8.38
C THR A 146 15.74 4.14 -8.40
N ALA A 147 15.16 4.48 -7.23
CA ALA A 147 13.80 4.96 -7.09
C ALA A 147 13.63 5.84 -5.85
N GLY A 148 12.55 6.58 -5.82
CA GLY A 148 12.05 7.29 -4.64
C GLY A 148 10.61 6.90 -4.33
N ILE A 149 10.26 6.81 -3.06
CA ILE A 149 8.89 6.52 -2.61
C ILE A 149 8.39 7.65 -1.74
N MET A 150 7.21 8.16 -2.06
CA MET A 150 6.49 9.14 -1.26
C MET A 150 5.17 8.57 -0.74
N ILE A 151 5.05 8.47 0.57
CA ILE A 151 3.79 8.08 1.21
C ILE A 151 2.95 9.34 1.43
N THR A 152 1.93 9.50 0.59
CA THR A 152 1.05 10.67 0.59
C THR A 152 -0.18 10.44 -0.29
N ALA A 153 -1.31 11.01 0.10
CA ALA A 153 -2.49 11.12 -0.78
C ALA A 153 -2.69 12.55 -1.34
N SER A 154 -1.63 13.40 -1.29
CA SER A 154 -1.67 14.76 -1.84
C SER A 154 -2.79 15.61 -1.22
N HIS A 155 -3.83 15.95 -2.00
CA HIS A 155 -4.97 16.78 -1.60
C HIS A 155 -6.25 15.99 -1.30
N ASN A 156 -6.20 14.66 -1.30
CA ASN A 156 -7.39 13.86 -0.93
C ASN A 156 -7.79 14.09 0.54
N PRO A 157 -9.07 13.82 0.89
CA PRO A 157 -9.54 13.89 2.26
C PRO A 157 -8.66 13.13 3.26
N PRO A 158 -8.67 13.48 4.56
CA PRO A 158 -7.79 12.90 5.59
C PRO A 158 -7.89 11.38 5.75
N LYS A 159 -9.02 10.77 5.37
CA LYS A 159 -9.21 9.31 5.40
C LYS A 159 -8.42 8.55 4.34
N TYR A 160 -7.81 9.25 3.38
CA TYR A 160 -6.99 8.65 2.32
C TYR A 160 -5.51 8.67 2.67
N ASN A 161 -4.80 7.67 2.17
CA ASN A 161 -3.35 7.73 2.00
C ASN A 161 -2.97 7.17 0.63
N GLY A 162 -1.69 7.21 0.29
CA GLY A 162 -1.20 6.74 -1.00
C GLY A 162 0.29 6.39 -0.97
N TYR A 163 0.72 5.74 -2.04
CA TYR A 163 2.07 5.23 -2.25
C TYR A 163 2.49 5.61 -3.67
N LYS A 164 3.42 6.53 -3.81
CA LYS A 164 3.91 7.03 -5.10
C LYS A 164 5.34 6.61 -5.33
N VAL A 165 5.66 6.19 -6.55
CA VAL A 165 7.02 5.84 -6.98
C VAL A 165 7.54 6.88 -7.98
N TYR A 166 8.80 7.30 -7.82
CA TYR A 166 9.53 8.26 -8.63
C TYR A 166 10.82 7.64 -9.15
#